data_35086348f637eed5702be4824f05298b
#
_entry.id   35086348f637eed5702be4824f05298b
#
_cell.length_a   1.000
_cell.length_b   1.000
_cell.length_c   1.000
_cell.angle_alpha   90.00
_cell.angle_beta   90.00
_cell.angle_gamma   90.00
#
_symmetry.space_group_name_H-M   'P 1'
#
loop_
_entity.id
_entity.type
_entity.pdbx_description
1 polymer ?
#
loop_
_entity_poly.entity_id
_entity_poly.type
_entity_poly.pdbx_seq_one_letter_code
_entity_poly.pdbx_strand_id
1 'polypeptide(L)'
;MIEHNIYDPVVETRPVEDQFALDRASYREQVKYLFAHSEFYQRKFAEAGFHTPEQVGELDDIAALPFTEKDEIRRSQADYPPFGNHVAAPADSLRRVFSTSGTTGVPCYLGLTESDLDMYATNVARGYTAAGFKPGQRLVVGFNAGPFVAGAVYYGFDKIGANVIPVGTGNTERMVTAIQRLGATGVSCTPSYGLYLIDWCRERNIDTRTLGLKNMITAGEPGGGDPLIRATIRDAFGCTIRESMGIGDISLSVWAEDADEQGMHFMAREYVHVELIEPESGAPVAWEDGAQGELVYTALRREAMPMFRFRSRDHVMVTMQDNPTGRTGPRIRCVGRTDDMLIVRGVNLFPTAVRNVLEDFSAETSGMFNIQPGTEGVLQDPPLPIAIEVTPGATAGNTGLAARIEHAIKDRLLVTSKVLLVPHGTLPRETYKSKLVDYSKAAKAVA
;
A
#
# COMPACT_ATOMS: atom_id res chain seq x y z
N MET A 1 -5.59 27.50 7.78
CA MET A 1 -6.79 26.69 8.04
C MET A 1 -6.58 25.37 7.33
N ILE A 2 -6.75 24.22 8.03
CA ILE A 2 -6.68 22.89 7.43
C ILE A 2 -7.95 22.71 6.59
N GLU A 3 -7.80 22.28 5.33
CA GLU A 3 -8.95 22.01 4.46
C GLU A 3 -9.65 20.72 4.90
N HIS A 4 -10.94 20.81 5.18
CA HIS A 4 -11.78 19.65 5.50
C HIS A 4 -12.30 19.02 4.21
N ASN A 5 -11.47 18.24 3.52
CA ASN A 5 -11.86 17.54 2.30
C ASN A 5 -12.46 16.17 2.67
N ILE A 6 -13.77 16.11 2.83
CA ILE A 6 -14.52 14.90 3.21
C ILE A 6 -15.52 14.59 2.08
N TYR A 7 -15.49 13.35 1.57
CA TYR A 7 -16.38 12.88 0.52
C TYR A 7 -17.75 12.45 1.09
N ASP A 8 -17.71 11.69 2.17
CA ASP A 8 -18.88 11.13 2.85
C ASP A 8 -18.85 11.50 4.34
N PRO A 9 -19.31 12.70 4.70
CA PRO A 9 -19.21 13.19 6.08
C PRO A 9 -19.97 12.31 7.08
N VAL A 10 -21.05 11.65 6.68
CA VAL A 10 -21.82 10.78 7.59
C VAL A 10 -20.99 9.57 8.01
N VAL A 11 -20.21 8.99 7.12
CA VAL A 11 -19.42 7.79 7.39
C VAL A 11 -18.04 8.14 7.93
N GLU A 12 -17.36 9.10 7.31
CA GLU A 12 -15.98 9.42 7.65
C GLU A 12 -15.82 10.11 9.01
N THR A 13 -16.88 10.78 9.52
CA THR A 13 -16.87 11.42 10.83
C THR A 13 -17.72 10.69 11.90
N ARG A 14 -18.29 9.54 11.55
CA ARG A 14 -19.08 8.75 12.52
C ARG A 14 -18.18 8.29 13.68
N PRO A 15 -18.64 8.40 14.94
CA PRO A 15 -17.89 7.85 16.08
C PRO A 15 -17.51 6.38 15.86
N VAL A 16 -16.34 5.98 16.35
CA VAL A 16 -15.81 4.61 16.14
C VAL A 16 -16.77 3.55 16.71
N GLU A 17 -17.33 3.81 17.88
CA GLU A 17 -18.26 2.91 18.56
C GLU A 17 -19.57 2.72 17.77
N ASP A 18 -20.10 3.81 17.19
CA ASP A 18 -21.31 3.76 16.36
C ASP A 18 -21.05 2.99 15.05
N GLN A 19 -19.85 3.19 14.46
CA GLN A 19 -19.44 2.42 13.29
C GLN A 19 -19.32 0.94 13.62
N PHE A 20 -18.70 0.59 14.74
CA PHE A 20 -18.52 -0.81 15.14
C PHE A 20 -19.87 -1.51 15.38
N ALA A 21 -20.85 -0.80 15.93
CA ALA A 21 -22.20 -1.33 16.07
C ALA A 21 -22.87 -1.69 14.73
N LEU A 22 -22.64 -0.89 13.67
CA LEU A 22 -23.09 -1.20 12.30
C LEU A 22 -22.30 -2.35 11.67
N ASP A 23 -21.01 -2.39 11.92
CA ASP A 23 -20.11 -3.42 11.40
C ASP A 23 -20.49 -4.81 11.96
N ARG A 24 -20.91 -4.92 13.23
CA ARG A 24 -21.45 -6.17 13.81
C ARG A 24 -22.65 -6.71 13.01
N ALA A 25 -23.57 -5.83 12.61
CA ALA A 25 -24.74 -6.26 11.82
C ALA A 25 -24.31 -6.75 10.42
N SER A 26 -23.44 -6.00 9.76
CA SER A 26 -22.90 -6.37 8.44
C SER A 26 -22.08 -7.66 8.49
N TYR A 27 -21.31 -7.88 9.54
CA TYR A 27 -20.53 -9.09 9.78
C TYR A 27 -21.44 -10.33 9.83
N ARG A 28 -22.53 -10.30 10.62
CA ARG A 28 -23.46 -11.43 10.70
C ARG A 28 -24.04 -11.80 9.32
N GLU A 29 -24.42 -10.81 8.54
CA GLU A 29 -24.95 -11.06 7.19
C GLU A 29 -23.85 -11.59 6.25
N GLN A 30 -22.63 -11.08 6.35
CA GLN A 30 -21.50 -11.59 5.54
C GLN A 30 -21.13 -13.03 5.93
N VAL A 31 -21.17 -13.40 7.20
CA VAL A 31 -20.94 -14.78 7.65
C VAL A 31 -22.01 -15.72 7.07
N LYS A 32 -23.30 -15.36 7.16
CA LYS A 32 -24.39 -16.14 6.54
C LYS A 32 -24.17 -16.30 5.03
N TYR A 33 -23.75 -15.22 4.38
CA TYR A 33 -23.48 -15.22 2.95
C TYR A 33 -22.34 -16.20 2.58
N LEU A 34 -21.25 -16.22 3.36
CA LEU A 34 -20.15 -17.15 3.17
C LEU A 34 -20.58 -18.61 3.33
N PHE A 35 -21.36 -18.92 4.35
CA PHE A 35 -21.90 -20.27 4.53
C PHE A 35 -22.86 -20.71 3.44
N ALA A 36 -23.55 -19.78 2.79
CA ALA A 36 -24.45 -20.11 1.70
C ALA A 36 -23.76 -20.27 0.35
N HIS A 37 -22.63 -19.56 0.11
CA HIS A 37 -22.14 -19.34 -1.25
C HIS A 37 -20.65 -19.64 -1.46
N SER A 38 -19.82 -19.87 -0.43
CA SER A 38 -18.39 -20.14 -0.58
C SER A 38 -17.98 -21.48 0.00
N GLU A 39 -17.71 -22.47 -0.87
CA GLU A 39 -17.22 -23.80 -0.44
C GLU A 39 -15.89 -23.70 0.31
N PHE A 40 -15.04 -22.77 -0.10
CA PHE A 40 -13.75 -22.49 0.55
C PHE A 40 -13.93 -22.13 2.03
N TYR A 41 -14.81 -21.18 2.32
CA TYR A 41 -15.04 -20.74 3.70
C TYR A 41 -15.87 -21.74 4.50
N GLN A 42 -16.83 -22.42 3.90
CA GLN A 42 -17.57 -23.52 4.56
C GLN A 42 -16.56 -24.58 5.08
N ARG A 43 -15.66 -25.04 4.22
CA ARG A 43 -14.64 -26.00 4.59
C ARG A 43 -13.68 -25.45 5.66
N LYS A 44 -13.16 -24.25 5.45
CA LYS A 44 -12.20 -23.59 6.36
C LYS A 44 -12.77 -23.42 7.76
N PHE A 45 -14.01 -23.02 7.88
CA PHE A 45 -14.70 -22.87 9.16
C PHE A 45 -14.98 -24.23 9.80
N ALA A 46 -15.42 -25.20 9.03
CA ALA A 46 -15.66 -26.56 9.52
C ALA A 46 -14.39 -27.21 10.08
N GLU A 47 -13.24 -27.06 9.38
CA GLU A 47 -11.92 -27.51 9.86
C GLU A 47 -11.51 -26.85 11.19
N ALA A 48 -11.97 -25.63 11.45
CA ALA A 48 -11.79 -24.93 12.70
C ALA A 48 -12.88 -25.20 13.76
N GLY A 49 -13.85 -26.08 13.44
CA GLY A 49 -14.92 -26.46 14.37
C GLY A 49 -16.20 -25.62 14.29
N PHE A 50 -16.31 -24.72 13.31
CA PHE A 50 -17.50 -23.89 13.09
C PHE A 50 -18.33 -24.43 11.91
N HIS A 51 -19.48 -25.03 12.19
CA HIS A 51 -20.32 -25.71 11.19
C HIS A 51 -21.57 -24.93 10.79
N THR A 52 -21.92 -23.87 11.52
CA THR A 52 -23.06 -22.99 11.22
C THR A 52 -22.68 -21.53 11.42
N PRO A 53 -23.37 -20.58 10.79
CA PRO A 53 -23.13 -19.15 11.00
C PRO A 53 -23.19 -18.72 12.47
N GLU A 54 -24.08 -19.32 13.26
CA GLU A 54 -24.29 -18.99 14.67
C GLU A 54 -23.08 -19.42 15.53
N GLN A 55 -22.38 -20.49 15.15
CA GLN A 55 -21.21 -20.96 15.86
C GLN A 55 -19.99 -20.05 15.65
N VAL A 56 -19.94 -19.30 14.55
CA VAL A 56 -18.83 -18.36 14.24
C VAL A 56 -18.76 -17.22 15.26
N GLY A 57 -19.89 -16.90 15.93
CA GLY A 57 -19.94 -15.86 16.96
C GLY A 57 -20.13 -14.46 16.36
N GLU A 58 -19.85 -13.47 17.18
CA GLU A 58 -20.00 -12.06 16.85
C GLU A 58 -18.65 -11.48 16.32
N LEU A 59 -18.69 -10.26 15.81
CA LEU A 59 -17.49 -9.56 15.35
C LEU A 59 -16.44 -9.40 16.47
N ASP A 60 -16.90 -9.31 17.71
CA ASP A 60 -16.04 -9.24 18.90
C ASP A 60 -15.22 -10.52 19.13
N ASP A 61 -15.72 -11.66 18.64
CA ASP A 61 -15.10 -12.98 18.77
C ASP A 61 -14.22 -13.34 17.56
N ILE A 62 -14.03 -12.43 16.62
CA ILE A 62 -13.38 -12.69 15.32
C ILE A 62 -12.00 -13.30 15.46
N ALA A 63 -11.28 -13.01 16.54
CA ALA A 63 -9.95 -13.55 16.82
C ALA A 63 -9.91 -15.08 16.95
N ALA A 64 -11.04 -15.73 17.22
CA ALA A 64 -11.15 -17.19 17.29
C ALA A 64 -11.17 -17.86 15.89
N LEU A 65 -11.40 -17.10 14.82
CA LEU A 65 -11.50 -17.63 13.47
C LEU A 65 -10.11 -17.79 12.83
N PRO A 66 -9.96 -18.76 11.90
CA PRO A 66 -8.70 -18.95 11.20
C PRO A 66 -8.40 -17.79 10.24
N PHE A 67 -7.12 -17.45 10.12
CA PHE A 67 -6.65 -16.50 9.10
C PHE A 67 -6.80 -17.05 7.68
N THR A 68 -6.98 -16.16 6.73
CA THR A 68 -6.86 -16.47 5.31
C THR A 68 -5.54 -15.92 4.77
N GLU A 69 -4.76 -16.78 4.13
CA GLU A 69 -3.46 -16.46 3.56
C GLU A 69 -3.55 -16.32 2.03
N LYS A 70 -2.71 -15.47 1.45
CA LYS A 70 -2.68 -15.28 0.00
C LYS A 70 -2.41 -16.57 -0.78
N ASP A 71 -1.60 -17.48 -0.22
CA ASP A 71 -1.27 -18.76 -0.86
C ASP A 71 -2.45 -19.72 -0.86
N GLU A 72 -3.38 -19.62 0.08
CA GLU A 72 -4.62 -20.40 0.04
C GLU A 72 -5.51 -19.95 -1.12
N ILE A 73 -5.58 -18.64 -1.37
CA ILE A 73 -6.31 -18.07 -2.51
C ILE A 73 -5.68 -18.50 -3.84
N ARG A 74 -4.34 -18.48 -3.93
CA ARG A 74 -3.62 -18.97 -5.13
C ARG A 74 -3.90 -20.45 -5.40
N ARG A 75 -3.83 -21.29 -4.37
CA ARG A 75 -4.16 -22.72 -4.47
C ARG A 75 -5.61 -22.91 -4.89
N SER A 76 -6.54 -22.19 -4.26
CA SER A 76 -7.95 -22.24 -4.64
C SER A 76 -8.16 -21.93 -6.14
N GLN A 77 -7.48 -20.92 -6.69
CA GLN A 77 -7.58 -20.59 -8.12
C GLN A 77 -6.90 -21.65 -9.03
N ALA A 78 -5.80 -22.23 -8.59
CA ALA A 78 -5.13 -23.28 -9.34
C ALA A 78 -5.96 -24.57 -9.42
N ASP A 79 -6.60 -24.94 -8.30
CA ASP A 79 -7.38 -26.16 -8.17
C ASP A 79 -8.79 -26.02 -8.79
N TYR A 80 -9.36 -24.82 -8.78
CA TYR A 80 -10.72 -24.51 -9.27
C TYR A 80 -10.72 -23.30 -10.21
N PRO A 81 -10.12 -23.41 -11.42
CA PRO A 81 -10.03 -22.29 -12.35
C PRO A 81 -11.42 -21.89 -12.89
N PRO A 82 -11.62 -20.61 -13.30
CA PRO A 82 -10.61 -19.54 -13.33
C PRO A 82 -10.50 -18.74 -12.03
N PHE A 83 -11.47 -18.80 -11.12
CA PHE A 83 -11.58 -17.86 -9.98
C PHE A 83 -11.38 -18.52 -8.62
N GLY A 84 -11.30 -19.85 -8.55
CA GLY A 84 -11.21 -20.56 -7.28
C GLY A 84 -12.57 -20.85 -6.64
N ASN A 85 -12.62 -21.75 -5.66
CA ASN A 85 -13.83 -22.06 -4.90
C ASN A 85 -14.06 -21.12 -3.70
N HIS A 86 -13.23 -20.09 -3.54
CA HIS A 86 -13.47 -18.96 -2.63
C HIS A 86 -14.42 -17.91 -3.22
N VAL A 87 -14.71 -17.99 -4.51
CA VAL A 87 -15.77 -17.20 -5.15
C VAL A 87 -17.12 -17.52 -4.49
N ALA A 88 -17.86 -16.48 -4.15
CA ALA A 88 -19.17 -16.58 -3.52
C ALA A 88 -20.32 -16.04 -4.40
N ALA A 89 -19.99 -15.37 -5.53
CA ALA A 89 -21.00 -14.88 -6.46
C ALA A 89 -20.99 -15.69 -7.77
N PRO A 90 -22.14 -15.83 -8.47
CA PRO A 90 -22.20 -16.44 -9.79
C PRO A 90 -21.27 -15.74 -10.79
N ALA A 91 -20.62 -16.50 -11.66
CA ALA A 91 -19.64 -15.96 -12.63
C ALA A 91 -20.25 -14.93 -13.60
N ASP A 92 -21.51 -15.06 -13.95
CA ASP A 92 -22.25 -14.14 -14.83
C ASP A 92 -22.65 -12.82 -14.15
N SER A 93 -22.59 -12.75 -12.82
CA SER A 93 -22.77 -11.51 -12.07
C SER A 93 -21.53 -10.62 -12.03
N LEU A 94 -20.37 -11.14 -12.43
CA LEU A 94 -19.11 -10.40 -12.44
C LEU A 94 -19.12 -9.32 -13.53
N ARG A 95 -18.84 -8.10 -13.14
CA ARG A 95 -18.79 -6.93 -14.05
C ARG A 95 -17.39 -6.61 -14.50
N ARG A 96 -16.37 -6.90 -13.66
CA ARG A 96 -14.96 -6.68 -13.96
C ARG A 96 -14.12 -7.83 -13.42
N VAL A 97 -13.05 -8.10 -14.14
CA VAL A 97 -12.01 -9.02 -13.72
C VAL A 97 -10.68 -8.28 -13.79
N PHE A 98 -9.97 -8.26 -12.69
CA PHE A 98 -8.63 -7.72 -12.59
C PHE A 98 -7.66 -8.80 -12.12
N SER A 99 -6.36 -8.51 -12.15
CA SER A 99 -5.34 -9.36 -11.57
C SER A 99 -4.52 -8.59 -10.55
N THR A 100 -3.96 -9.31 -9.58
CA THR A 100 -2.88 -8.78 -8.75
C THR A 100 -1.55 -8.89 -9.48
N SER A 101 -0.59 -8.03 -9.16
CA SER A 101 0.73 -8.00 -9.83
C SER A 101 1.62 -9.21 -9.57
N GLY A 102 1.19 -10.17 -8.73
CA GLY A 102 1.85 -11.44 -8.43
C GLY A 102 3.38 -11.40 -8.35
N THR A 103 3.95 -11.27 -7.16
CA THR A 103 5.41 -11.33 -6.94
C THR A 103 6.02 -12.68 -7.33
N THR A 104 5.20 -13.73 -7.42
CA THR A 104 5.58 -15.12 -7.77
C THR A 104 5.44 -15.44 -9.26
N GLY A 105 5.08 -14.45 -10.10
CA GLY A 105 4.93 -14.64 -11.55
C GLY A 105 3.56 -15.19 -12.00
N VAL A 106 2.76 -15.77 -11.10
CA VAL A 106 1.39 -16.22 -11.42
C VAL A 106 0.39 -15.19 -10.86
N PRO A 107 -0.37 -14.49 -11.71
CA PRO A 107 -1.35 -13.51 -11.25
C PRO A 107 -2.54 -14.22 -10.57
N CYS A 108 -3.06 -13.64 -9.49
CA CYS A 108 -4.38 -13.99 -8.99
C CYS A 108 -5.43 -13.10 -9.64
N TYR A 109 -6.51 -13.70 -10.09
CA TYR A 109 -7.63 -12.96 -10.68
C TYR A 109 -8.64 -12.56 -9.61
N LEU A 110 -9.21 -11.39 -9.79
CA LEU A 110 -10.18 -10.77 -8.90
C LEU A 110 -11.44 -10.45 -9.69
N GLY A 111 -12.53 -11.17 -9.41
CA GLY A 111 -13.85 -10.83 -9.92
C GLY A 111 -14.53 -9.81 -9.02
N LEU A 112 -15.20 -8.84 -9.61
CA LEU A 112 -15.99 -7.83 -8.92
C LEU A 112 -17.41 -7.79 -9.50
N THR A 113 -18.43 -7.87 -8.63
CA THR A 113 -19.80 -7.55 -9.00
C THR A 113 -19.98 -6.04 -9.15
N GLU A 114 -21.17 -5.59 -9.48
CA GLU A 114 -21.49 -4.15 -9.52
C GLU A 114 -21.38 -3.51 -8.13
N SER A 115 -21.85 -4.20 -7.09
CA SER A 115 -21.75 -3.78 -5.69
C SER A 115 -20.30 -3.70 -5.22
N ASP A 116 -19.48 -4.71 -5.52
CA ASP A 116 -18.05 -4.72 -5.19
C ASP A 116 -17.31 -3.57 -5.88
N LEU A 117 -17.64 -3.30 -7.14
CA LEU A 117 -17.04 -2.21 -7.90
C LEU A 117 -17.41 -0.85 -7.33
N ASP A 118 -18.66 -0.68 -6.89
CA ASP A 118 -19.14 0.53 -6.23
C ASP A 118 -18.42 0.78 -4.90
N MET A 119 -18.17 -0.27 -4.12
CA MET A 119 -17.35 -0.21 -2.91
C MET A 119 -15.92 0.28 -3.19
N TYR A 120 -15.24 -0.31 -4.20
CA TYR A 120 -13.90 0.14 -4.61
C TYR A 120 -13.90 1.60 -5.03
N ALA A 121 -14.88 2.00 -5.82
CA ALA A 121 -15.05 3.38 -6.26
C ALA A 121 -15.28 4.34 -5.10
N THR A 122 -16.06 3.94 -4.10
CA THR A 122 -16.36 4.75 -2.91
C THR A 122 -15.09 4.95 -2.05
N ASN A 123 -14.31 3.89 -1.82
CA ASN A 123 -13.08 3.99 -1.05
C ASN A 123 -12.04 4.90 -1.75
N VAL A 124 -11.92 4.79 -3.07
CA VAL A 124 -11.09 5.69 -3.86
C VAL A 124 -11.60 7.14 -3.77
N ALA A 125 -12.91 7.36 -3.90
CA ALA A 125 -13.49 8.70 -3.80
C ALA A 125 -13.22 9.34 -2.43
N ARG A 126 -13.37 8.59 -1.33
CA ARG A 126 -13.05 9.06 0.03
C ARG A 126 -11.55 9.41 0.14
N GLY A 127 -10.66 8.50 -0.25
CA GLY A 127 -9.21 8.68 -0.12
C GLY A 127 -8.66 9.83 -0.98
N TYR A 128 -9.09 9.93 -2.24
CA TYR A 128 -8.63 11.01 -3.11
C TYR A 128 -9.22 12.37 -2.74
N THR A 129 -10.47 12.40 -2.27
CA THR A 129 -11.03 13.65 -1.71
C THR A 129 -10.25 14.08 -0.46
N ALA A 130 -9.92 13.15 0.44
CA ALA A 130 -9.07 13.43 1.60
C ALA A 130 -7.71 14.01 1.18
N ALA A 131 -7.10 13.47 0.12
CA ALA A 131 -5.86 13.95 -0.46
C ALA A 131 -5.98 15.30 -1.20
N GLY A 132 -7.18 15.90 -1.25
CA GLY A 132 -7.42 17.24 -1.81
C GLY A 132 -7.84 17.26 -3.28
N PHE A 133 -8.20 16.12 -3.88
CA PHE A 133 -8.74 16.08 -5.23
C PHE A 133 -10.20 16.54 -5.24
N LYS A 134 -10.60 17.29 -6.27
CA LYS A 134 -11.89 18.00 -6.33
C LYS A 134 -12.64 17.71 -7.64
N PRO A 135 -13.97 17.84 -7.66
CA PRO A 135 -14.76 17.78 -8.88
C PRO A 135 -14.22 18.73 -9.97
N GLY A 136 -14.23 18.28 -11.20
CA GLY A 136 -13.73 19.03 -12.38
C GLY A 136 -12.21 19.18 -12.47
N GLN A 137 -11.45 18.76 -11.47
CA GLN A 137 -9.99 18.80 -11.51
C GLN A 137 -9.46 17.83 -12.58
N ARG A 138 -8.51 18.29 -13.40
CA ARG A 138 -7.80 17.45 -14.37
C ARG A 138 -6.70 16.68 -13.67
N LEU A 139 -6.80 15.35 -13.78
CA LEU A 139 -5.94 14.38 -13.09
C LEU A 139 -5.29 13.45 -14.11
N VAL A 140 -3.96 13.41 -14.14
CA VAL A 140 -3.21 12.40 -14.90
C VAL A 140 -2.97 11.18 -14.02
N VAL A 141 -3.27 10.00 -14.57
CA VAL A 141 -3.10 8.72 -13.90
C VAL A 141 -1.96 7.93 -14.51
N GLY A 142 -0.95 7.65 -13.71
CA GLY A 142 0.21 6.84 -14.06
C GLY A 142 0.04 5.33 -13.88
N PHE A 143 -1.11 4.87 -13.38
CA PHE A 143 -1.42 3.44 -13.27
C PHE A 143 -2.10 2.94 -14.54
N ASN A 144 -1.85 1.69 -14.92
CA ASN A 144 -2.53 1.08 -16.05
C ASN A 144 -4.00 0.78 -15.71
N ALA A 145 -4.90 1.06 -16.67
CA ALA A 145 -6.33 0.77 -16.54
C ALA A 145 -6.67 -0.73 -16.52
N GLY A 146 -5.75 -1.58 -16.89
CA GLY A 146 -5.86 -3.03 -16.85
C GLY A 146 -4.56 -3.69 -17.30
N PRO A 147 -4.34 -4.98 -17.06
CA PRO A 147 -5.22 -5.94 -16.38
C PRO A 147 -5.20 -5.82 -14.84
N PHE A 148 -4.36 -4.95 -14.28
CA PHE A 148 -4.16 -4.86 -12.84
C PHE A 148 -5.31 -4.14 -12.13
N VAL A 149 -5.59 -4.57 -10.89
CA VAL A 149 -6.64 -4.01 -10.04
C VAL A 149 -6.51 -2.50 -9.82
N ALA A 150 -5.31 -1.94 -9.93
CA ALA A 150 -5.08 -0.49 -9.91
C ALA A 150 -5.94 0.27 -10.94
N GLY A 151 -6.37 -0.40 -12.03
CA GLY A 151 -7.32 0.16 -12.99
C GLY A 151 -8.71 0.45 -12.42
N ALA A 152 -9.10 -0.16 -11.31
CA ALA A 152 -10.38 0.16 -10.65
C ALA A 152 -10.42 1.58 -10.04
N VAL A 153 -9.28 2.27 -9.93
CA VAL A 153 -9.19 3.66 -9.46
C VAL A 153 -10.05 4.63 -10.30
N TYR A 154 -10.21 4.34 -11.59
CA TYR A 154 -10.97 5.19 -12.50
C TYR A 154 -12.45 5.35 -12.09
N TYR A 155 -13.06 4.31 -11.56
CA TYR A 155 -14.46 4.38 -11.08
C TYR A 155 -14.62 5.31 -9.87
N GLY A 156 -13.58 5.40 -9.03
CA GLY A 156 -13.57 6.37 -7.93
C GLY A 156 -13.42 7.81 -8.41
N PHE A 157 -12.66 8.03 -9.47
CA PHE A 157 -12.57 9.37 -10.09
C PHE A 157 -13.88 9.82 -10.72
N ASP A 158 -14.63 8.89 -11.33
CA ASP A 158 -15.97 9.18 -11.82
C ASP A 158 -16.90 9.61 -10.67
N LYS A 159 -16.82 8.93 -9.51
CA LYS A 159 -17.57 9.33 -8.30
C LYS A 159 -17.19 10.72 -7.77
N ILE A 160 -15.92 11.08 -7.81
CA ILE A 160 -15.46 12.43 -7.43
C ILE A 160 -15.91 13.48 -8.45
N GLY A 161 -16.20 13.08 -9.68
CA GLY A 161 -16.43 14.00 -10.80
C GLY A 161 -15.15 14.65 -11.33
N ALA A 162 -14.01 13.97 -11.22
CA ALA A 162 -12.73 14.44 -11.73
C ALA A 162 -12.65 14.27 -13.26
N ASN A 163 -11.88 15.13 -13.92
CA ASN A 163 -11.58 15.02 -15.34
C ASN A 163 -10.29 14.22 -15.52
N VAL A 164 -10.43 12.92 -15.80
CA VAL A 164 -9.33 11.97 -15.79
C VAL A 164 -8.64 11.87 -17.14
N ILE A 165 -7.31 11.92 -17.12
CA ILE A 165 -6.44 11.74 -18.29
C ILE A 165 -5.68 10.42 -18.10
N PRO A 166 -6.13 9.30 -18.72
CA PRO A 166 -5.51 7.99 -18.56
C PRO A 166 -4.25 7.90 -19.43
N VAL A 167 -3.08 8.00 -18.82
CA VAL A 167 -1.79 7.84 -19.52
C VAL A 167 -1.23 6.44 -19.33
N GLY A 168 -1.33 5.89 -18.11
CA GLY A 168 -0.76 4.61 -17.76
C GLY A 168 0.75 4.67 -17.50
N THR A 169 1.35 3.51 -17.21
CA THR A 169 2.78 3.36 -16.95
C THR A 169 3.61 3.32 -18.25
N GLY A 170 4.90 3.64 -18.15
CA GLY A 170 5.88 3.41 -19.22
C GLY A 170 5.93 4.50 -20.31
N ASN A 171 5.18 5.58 -20.18
CA ASN A 171 5.21 6.68 -21.16
C ASN A 171 5.26 8.05 -20.49
N THR A 172 6.42 8.38 -19.94
CA THR A 172 6.64 9.63 -19.20
C THR A 172 6.54 10.87 -20.09
N GLU A 173 6.99 10.80 -21.36
CA GLU A 173 6.83 11.89 -22.31
C GLU A 173 5.35 12.23 -22.54
N ARG A 174 4.51 11.21 -22.71
CA ARG A 174 3.06 11.40 -22.85
C ARG A 174 2.46 12.01 -21.59
N MET A 175 2.91 11.59 -20.41
CA MET A 175 2.42 12.15 -19.14
C MET A 175 2.74 13.63 -19.02
N VAL A 176 3.99 14.02 -19.24
CA VAL A 176 4.42 15.42 -19.16
C VAL A 176 3.72 16.27 -20.23
N THR A 177 3.61 15.74 -21.46
CA THR A 177 2.88 16.41 -22.55
C THR A 177 1.40 16.61 -22.19
N ALA A 178 0.75 15.60 -21.58
CA ALA A 178 -0.64 15.70 -21.15
C ALA A 178 -0.81 16.75 -20.04
N ILE A 179 0.08 16.78 -19.05
CA ILE A 179 0.08 17.81 -18.00
C ILE A 179 0.17 19.20 -18.63
N GLN A 180 1.14 19.44 -19.51
CA GLN A 180 1.37 20.75 -20.13
C GLN A 180 0.24 21.19 -21.03
N ARG A 181 -0.21 20.30 -21.95
CA ARG A 181 -1.19 20.66 -22.98
C ARG A 181 -2.62 20.70 -22.47
N LEU A 182 -2.96 19.81 -21.53
CA LEU A 182 -4.31 19.73 -21.01
C LEU A 182 -4.47 20.47 -19.66
N GLY A 183 -3.38 21.06 -19.14
CA GLY A 183 -3.38 21.79 -17.88
C GLY A 183 -3.83 20.91 -16.69
N ALA A 184 -3.33 19.68 -16.60
CA ALA A 184 -3.62 18.83 -15.48
C ALA A 184 -2.93 19.37 -14.22
N THR A 185 -3.66 19.40 -13.12
CA THR A 185 -3.16 19.91 -11.83
C THR A 185 -3.02 18.83 -10.78
N GLY A 186 -3.46 17.62 -11.07
CA GLY A 186 -3.35 16.44 -10.22
C GLY A 186 -2.59 15.30 -10.89
N VAL A 187 -1.84 14.53 -10.09
CA VAL A 187 -1.16 13.31 -10.53
C VAL A 187 -1.41 12.19 -9.53
N SER A 188 -1.64 10.99 -10.05
CA SER A 188 -1.69 9.75 -9.27
C SER A 188 -0.64 8.77 -9.79
N CYS A 189 0.36 8.43 -8.97
CA CYS A 189 1.49 7.58 -9.35
C CYS A 189 2.08 6.83 -8.13
N THR A 190 3.21 6.14 -8.32
CA THR A 190 4.00 5.60 -7.20
C THR A 190 5.00 6.64 -6.69
N PRO A 191 5.47 6.57 -5.43
CA PRO A 191 6.50 7.48 -4.91
C PRO A 191 7.78 7.46 -5.76
N SER A 192 8.26 6.27 -6.14
CA SER A 192 9.45 6.11 -6.99
C SER A 192 9.27 6.75 -8.37
N TYR A 193 8.05 6.68 -8.93
CA TYR A 193 7.77 7.35 -10.20
C TYR A 193 7.77 8.88 -10.07
N GLY A 194 7.31 9.42 -8.94
CA GLY A 194 7.40 10.84 -8.63
C GLY A 194 8.86 11.34 -8.63
N LEU A 195 9.76 10.59 -8.01
CA LEU A 195 11.20 10.87 -8.03
C LEU A 195 11.78 10.73 -9.45
N TYR A 196 11.45 9.65 -10.16
CA TYR A 196 11.88 9.45 -11.54
C TYR A 196 11.44 10.59 -12.46
N LEU A 197 10.23 11.13 -12.28
CA LEU A 197 9.71 12.23 -13.08
C LEU A 197 10.52 13.52 -12.91
N ILE A 198 11.09 13.76 -11.72
CA ILE A 198 12.01 14.87 -11.47
C ILE A 198 13.26 14.73 -12.34
N ASP A 199 13.91 13.56 -12.30
CA ASP A 199 15.13 13.30 -13.07
C ASP A 199 14.86 13.36 -14.58
N TRP A 200 13.75 12.77 -15.03
CA TRP A 200 13.33 12.79 -16.43
C TRP A 200 13.11 14.23 -16.97
N CYS A 201 12.50 15.10 -16.17
CA CYS A 201 12.32 16.51 -16.51
C CYS A 201 13.67 17.26 -16.54
N ARG A 202 14.53 17.01 -15.55
CA ARG A 202 15.86 17.64 -15.47
C ARG A 202 16.71 17.32 -16.69
N GLU A 203 16.77 16.07 -17.12
CA GLU A 203 17.50 15.65 -18.32
C GLU A 203 17.04 16.33 -19.60
N ARG A 204 15.80 16.82 -19.63
CA ARG A 204 15.18 17.50 -20.79
C ARG A 204 15.06 19.01 -20.63
N ASN A 205 15.69 19.56 -19.58
CA ASN A 205 15.63 20.98 -19.25
C ASN A 205 14.19 21.50 -19.06
N ILE A 206 13.30 20.67 -18.52
CA ILE A 206 11.93 21.05 -18.17
C ILE A 206 11.91 21.45 -16.69
N ASP A 207 11.55 22.70 -16.42
CA ASP A 207 11.32 23.15 -15.05
C ASP A 207 10.01 22.53 -14.53
N THR A 208 10.11 21.64 -13.54
CA THR A 208 8.97 20.92 -12.96
C THR A 208 7.92 21.84 -12.33
N ARG A 209 8.33 23.02 -11.84
CA ARG A 209 7.42 24.02 -11.27
C ARG A 209 6.49 24.62 -12.34
N THR A 210 6.93 24.69 -13.59
CA THR A 210 6.11 25.19 -14.71
C THR A 210 5.00 24.24 -15.13
N LEU A 211 5.02 22.99 -14.65
CA LEU A 211 3.96 22.02 -14.89
C LEU A 211 2.64 22.37 -14.18
N GLY A 212 2.69 23.23 -13.15
CA GLY A 212 1.51 23.75 -12.47
C GLY A 212 0.72 22.71 -11.67
N LEU A 213 1.37 21.63 -11.23
CA LEU A 213 0.76 20.62 -10.36
C LEU A 213 0.37 21.24 -9.01
N LYS A 214 -0.76 20.83 -8.46
CA LYS A 214 -1.26 21.27 -7.15
C LYS A 214 -1.24 20.16 -6.13
N ASN A 215 -1.59 18.95 -6.53
CA ASN A 215 -1.59 17.77 -5.67
C ASN A 215 -1.12 16.52 -6.41
N MET A 216 -0.38 15.70 -5.69
CA MET A 216 0.03 14.37 -6.10
C MET A 216 -0.37 13.39 -5.01
N ILE A 217 -1.01 12.29 -5.39
CA ILE A 217 -1.25 11.16 -4.50
C ILE A 217 -0.38 9.99 -4.94
N THR A 218 0.28 9.38 -3.99
CA THR A 218 1.19 8.26 -4.24
C THR A 218 0.67 7.00 -3.59
N ALA A 219 0.74 5.88 -4.32
CA ALA A 219 0.26 4.59 -3.86
C ALA A 219 1.02 3.43 -4.52
N GLY A 220 0.81 2.22 -4.01
CA GLY A 220 1.29 0.98 -4.61
C GLY A 220 2.62 0.47 -4.09
N GLU A 221 3.39 1.30 -3.40
CA GLU A 221 4.62 0.97 -2.68
C GLU A 221 4.80 1.93 -1.51
N PRO A 222 5.57 1.58 -0.46
CA PRO A 222 5.89 2.50 0.63
C PRO A 222 6.73 3.69 0.17
N GLY A 223 6.53 4.85 0.79
CA GLY A 223 7.40 6.03 0.57
C GLY A 223 6.66 7.35 0.38
N GLY A 224 5.35 7.34 0.15
CA GLY A 224 4.58 8.58 0.03
C GLY A 224 4.50 9.38 1.35
N GLY A 225 4.52 8.65 2.47
CA GLY A 225 4.59 9.20 3.82
C GLY A 225 6.00 9.51 4.32
N ASP A 226 7.04 9.09 3.58
CA ASP A 226 8.44 9.32 3.94
C ASP A 226 8.78 10.81 3.84
N PRO A 227 9.32 11.44 4.91
CA PRO A 227 9.58 12.88 4.95
C PRO A 227 10.54 13.35 3.85
N LEU A 228 11.59 12.57 3.54
CA LEU A 228 12.57 12.94 2.53
C LEU A 228 11.99 12.87 1.11
N ILE A 229 11.32 11.78 0.77
CA ILE A 229 10.67 11.60 -0.54
C ILE A 229 9.61 12.69 -0.73
N ARG A 230 8.79 12.91 0.29
CA ARG A 230 7.75 13.93 0.27
C ARG A 230 8.33 15.33 0.06
N ALA A 231 9.38 15.68 0.81
CA ALA A 231 10.06 16.98 0.66
C ALA A 231 10.65 17.13 -0.74
N THR A 232 11.36 16.10 -1.23
CA THR A 232 11.99 16.11 -2.56
C THR A 232 10.96 16.36 -3.67
N ILE A 233 9.84 15.64 -3.66
CA ILE A 233 8.78 15.79 -4.67
C ILE A 233 8.07 17.14 -4.51
N ARG A 234 7.76 17.54 -3.27
CA ARG A 234 7.11 18.82 -2.97
C ARG A 234 7.95 20.00 -3.46
N ASP A 235 9.24 19.98 -3.17
CA ASP A 235 10.15 21.06 -3.55
C ASP A 235 10.33 21.14 -5.08
N ALA A 236 10.38 20.00 -5.74
CA ALA A 236 10.53 19.96 -7.19
C ALA A 236 9.29 20.47 -7.93
N PHE A 237 8.09 20.04 -7.54
CA PHE A 237 6.86 20.37 -8.27
C PHE A 237 6.07 21.55 -7.66
N GLY A 238 6.32 21.92 -6.41
CA GLY A 238 5.55 22.95 -5.70
C GLY A 238 4.11 22.48 -5.38
N CYS A 239 3.88 21.19 -5.21
CA CYS A 239 2.56 20.59 -4.98
C CYS A 239 2.47 19.88 -3.63
N THR A 240 1.25 19.59 -3.17
CA THR A 240 1.03 18.72 -2.01
C THR A 240 1.24 17.25 -2.38
N ILE A 241 1.81 16.48 -1.46
CA ILE A 241 1.98 15.03 -1.62
C ILE A 241 1.19 14.34 -0.53
N ARG A 242 0.41 13.32 -0.90
CA ARG A 242 -0.34 12.47 0.03
C ARG A 242 -0.12 11.00 -0.31
N GLU A 243 -0.14 10.18 0.72
CA GLU A 243 -0.01 8.73 0.59
C GLU A 243 -1.38 8.05 0.62
N SER A 244 -1.52 6.99 -0.18
CA SER A 244 -2.66 6.08 -0.10
C SER A 244 -2.17 4.64 -0.17
N MET A 245 -2.80 3.77 0.62
CA MET A 245 -2.51 2.35 0.67
C MET A 245 -3.76 1.54 0.38
N GLY A 246 -3.61 0.48 -0.39
CA GLY A 246 -4.66 -0.49 -0.68
C GLY A 246 -4.09 -1.86 -0.99
N ILE A 247 -4.91 -2.87 -0.87
CA ILE A 247 -4.60 -4.25 -1.23
C ILE A 247 -5.63 -4.70 -2.24
N GLY A 248 -5.16 -5.14 -3.42
CA GLY A 248 -6.05 -5.49 -4.50
C GLY A 248 -7.14 -6.49 -4.12
N ASP A 249 -6.83 -7.44 -3.26
CA ASP A 249 -7.78 -8.45 -2.77
C ASP A 249 -8.90 -7.86 -1.87
N ILE A 250 -8.63 -6.75 -1.23
CA ILE A 250 -9.56 -6.08 -0.30
C ILE A 250 -10.24 -4.89 -0.99
N SER A 251 -9.47 -3.84 -1.29
CA SER A 251 -9.90 -2.67 -2.05
C SER A 251 -8.70 -1.79 -2.39
N LEU A 252 -8.91 -0.82 -3.28
CA LEU A 252 -8.02 0.31 -3.47
C LEU A 252 -8.31 1.38 -2.42
N SER A 253 -7.28 2.17 -2.09
CA SER A 253 -7.39 3.31 -1.17
C SER A 253 -8.10 2.95 0.15
N VAL A 254 -7.76 1.78 0.71
CA VAL A 254 -8.28 1.34 2.02
C VAL A 254 -7.87 2.33 3.12
N TRP A 255 -6.69 2.90 2.95
CA TRP A 255 -6.12 3.94 3.79
C TRP A 255 -5.64 5.11 2.94
N ALA A 256 -5.82 6.34 3.40
CA ALA A 256 -5.34 7.54 2.71
C ALA A 256 -5.07 8.69 3.68
N GLU A 257 -4.05 9.47 3.38
CA GLU A 257 -3.74 10.70 4.12
C GLU A 257 -4.67 11.84 3.73
N ASP A 258 -4.90 12.71 4.67
CA ASP A 258 -5.55 14.00 4.48
C ASP A 258 -4.59 15.18 4.66
N ALA A 259 -5.14 16.38 4.82
CA ALA A 259 -4.37 17.60 4.94
C ALA A 259 -3.49 17.71 6.21
N ASP A 260 -3.74 16.88 7.22
CA ASP A 260 -2.97 16.84 8.47
C ASP A 260 -1.60 16.16 8.34
N GLU A 261 -1.42 15.28 7.33
CA GLU A 261 -0.17 14.53 7.07
C GLU A 261 0.35 13.66 8.23
N GLN A 262 -0.49 13.39 9.22
CA GLN A 262 -0.11 12.62 10.42
C GLN A 262 -0.43 11.12 10.32
N GLY A 263 -0.48 10.58 9.11
CA GLY A 263 -0.80 9.20 8.81
C GLY A 263 -2.09 9.05 7.99
N MET A 264 -2.33 7.84 7.55
CA MET A 264 -3.46 7.49 6.69
C MET A 264 -4.68 7.11 7.52
N HIS A 265 -5.84 7.66 7.19
CA HIS A 265 -7.15 7.30 7.75
C HIS A 265 -7.74 6.08 7.06
N PHE A 266 -8.59 5.34 7.77
CA PHE A 266 -9.31 4.19 7.23
C PHE A 266 -10.51 4.64 6.39
N MET A 267 -10.43 4.41 5.06
CA MET A 267 -11.44 4.83 4.08
C MET A 267 -12.49 3.77 3.78
N ALA A 268 -12.24 2.50 4.15
CA ALA A 268 -13.11 1.37 3.84
C ALA A 268 -14.17 1.07 4.91
N ARG A 269 -14.54 2.07 5.71
CA ARG A 269 -15.61 1.97 6.72
C ARG A 269 -16.92 1.47 6.09
N GLU A 270 -17.68 0.65 6.82
CA GLU A 270 -18.90 -0.06 6.41
C GLU A 270 -18.66 -1.27 5.48
N TYR A 271 -17.51 -1.34 4.81
CA TYR A 271 -17.19 -2.41 3.85
C TYR A 271 -16.22 -3.44 4.39
N VAL A 272 -15.32 -3.01 5.28
CA VAL A 272 -14.22 -3.83 5.78
C VAL A 272 -14.02 -3.57 7.26
N HIS A 273 -13.87 -4.64 8.04
CA HIS A 273 -13.33 -4.60 9.39
C HIS A 273 -11.83 -4.84 9.36
N VAL A 274 -11.08 -4.18 10.24
CA VAL A 274 -9.63 -4.28 10.32
C VAL A 274 -9.18 -4.62 11.73
N GLU A 275 -8.31 -5.63 11.84
CA GLU A 275 -7.62 -6.04 13.06
C GLU A 275 -6.14 -5.66 12.96
N LEU A 276 -5.51 -5.41 14.10
CA LEU A 276 -4.07 -5.31 14.24
C LEU A 276 -3.58 -6.53 15.03
N ILE A 277 -2.59 -7.26 14.50
CA ILE A 277 -2.07 -8.48 15.13
C ILE A 277 -0.55 -8.43 15.27
N GLU A 278 -0.04 -9.16 16.24
CA GLU A 278 1.38 -9.51 16.32
C GLU A 278 1.68 -10.53 15.19
N PRO A 279 2.69 -10.29 14.33
CA PRO A 279 2.91 -11.09 13.12
C PRO A 279 3.23 -12.57 13.35
N GLU A 280 3.96 -12.92 14.43
CA GLU A 280 4.43 -14.27 14.68
C GLU A 280 3.35 -15.13 15.37
N SER A 281 2.75 -14.60 16.41
CA SER A 281 1.74 -15.33 17.22
C SER A 281 0.32 -15.21 16.64
N GLY A 282 0.04 -14.17 15.86
CA GLY A 282 -1.30 -13.82 15.42
C GLY A 282 -2.20 -13.25 16.52
N ALA A 283 -1.63 -12.94 17.69
CA ALA A 283 -2.38 -12.37 18.81
C ALA A 283 -2.87 -10.96 18.50
N PRO A 284 -4.10 -10.59 18.90
CA PRO A 284 -4.59 -9.24 18.73
C PRO A 284 -3.72 -8.20 19.44
N VAL A 285 -3.47 -7.08 18.77
CA VAL A 285 -2.79 -5.89 19.31
C VAL A 285 -3.82 -4.78 19.48
N ALA A 286 -3.81 -4.10 20.63
CA ALA A 286 -4.69 -2.97 20.88
C ALA A 286 -4.35 -1.79 19.97
N TRP A 287 -5.38 -1.06 19.53
CA TRP A 287 -5.23 0.17 18.76
C TRP A 287 -4.89 1.33 19.70
N GLU A 288 -3.60 1.50 19.97
CA GLU A 288 -3.05 2.53 20.86
C GLU A 288 -2.00 3.35 20.12
N ASP A 289 -1.74 4.59 20.56
CA ASP A 289 -0.72 5.44 19.95
C ASP A 289 0.66 4.79 20.03
N GLY A 290 1.33 4.68 18.88
CA GLY A 290 2.63 4.01 18.74
C GLY A 290 2.58 2.49 18.67
N ALA A 291 1.41 1.83 18.81
CA ALA A 291 1.28 0.39 18.62
C ALA A 291 1.71 -0.03 17.22
N GLN A 292 2.34 -1.17 17.10
CA GLN A 292 2.77 -1.74 15.81
C GLN A 292 2.22 -3.16 15.64
N GLY A 293 1.92 -3.52 14.39
CA GLY A 293 1.42 -4.86 14.06
C GLY A 293 1.13 -5.02 12.59
N GLU A 294 0.74 -6.25 12.22
CA GLU A 294 0.27 -6.58 10.90
C GLU A 294 -1.23 -6.32 10.78
N LEU A 295 -1.67 -5.76 9.65
CA LEU A 295 -3.08 -5.56 9.37
C LEU A 295 -3.74 -6.84 8.85
N VAL A 296 -4.90 -7.16 9.42
CA VAL A 296 -5.78 -8.25 8.96
C VAL A 296 -7.14 -7.65 8.59
N TYR A 297 -7.65 -8.04 7.44
CA TYR A 297 -8.89 -7.49 6.90
C TYR A 297 -10.00 -8.54 6.80
N THR A 298 -11.21 -8.13 7.17
CA THR A 298 -12.42 -8.93 7.03
C THR A 298 -13.46 -8.15 6.24
N ALA A 299 -13.90 -8.70 5.12
CA ALA A 299 -14.97 -8.13 4.33
C ALA A 299 -16.30 -8.18 5.10
N LEU A 300 -17.03 -7.05 5.10
CA LEU A 300 -18.35 -6.93 5.72
C LEU A 300 -19.49 -6.89 4.69
N ARG A 301 -19.19 -6.48 3.45
CA ARG A 301 -20.16 -6.33 2.36
C ARG A 301 -19.53 -6.65 1.01
N ARG A 302 -18.94 -7.81 0.86
CA ARG A 302 -18.31 -8.24 -0.38
C ARG A 302 -19.05 -9.44 -0.97
N GLU A 303 -19.40 -9.37 -2.27
CA GLU A 303 -20.18 -10.41 -2.93
C GLU A 303 -19.31 -11.43 -3.66
N ALA A 304 -18.43 -10.99 -4.59
CA ALA A 304 -17.75 -11.92 -5.47
C ALA A 304 -16.68 -12.77 -4.77
N MET A 305 -15.74 -12.11 -4.13
CA MET A 305 -14.58 -12.74 -3.51
C MET A 305 -14.35 -12.14 -2.11
N PRO A 306 -15.22 -12.43 -1.13
CA PRO A 306 -15.06 -11.94 0.21
C PRO A 306 -13.83 -12.55 0.86
N MET A 307 -12.92 -11.67 1.33
CA MET A 307 -11.79 -12.07 2.13
C MET A 307 -12.16 -11.98 3.61
N PHE A 308 -11.93 -13.06 4.36
CA PHE A 308 -12.29 -13.13 5.77
C PHE A 308 -11.04 -13.45 6.60
N ARG A 309 -10.72 -12.58 7.57
CA ARG A 309 -9.45 -12.59 8.33
C ARG A 309 -8.22 -12.72 7.43
N PHE A 310 -8.19 -11.95 6.36
CA PHE A 310 -7.11 -11.98 5.37
C PHE A 310 -5.88 -11.26 5.89
N ARG A 311 -4.77 -11.97 6.02
CA ARG A 311 -3.47 -11.42 6.41
C ARG A 311 -2.88 -10.61 5.27
N SER A 312 -2.66 -9.32 5.51
CA SER A 312 -2.16 -8.41 4.47
C SER A 312 -0.65 -8.47 4.30
N ARG A 313 0.05 -8.88 5.33
CA ARG A 313 1.50 -8.77 5.49
C ARG A 313 2.02 -7.32 5.57
N ASP A 314 1.14 -6.33 5.60
CA ASP A 314 1.53 -4.95 5.83
C ASP A 314 1.69 -4.68 7.32
N HIS A 315 2.91 -4.30 7.71
CA HIS A 315 3.24 -3.91 9.09
C HIS A 315 3.11 -2.39 9.22
N VAL A 316 2.37 -1.97 10.22
CA VAL A 316 2.03 -0.55 10.40
C VAL A 316 2.33 -0.08 11.82
N MET A 317 2.45 1.23 11.96
CA MET A 317 2.45 1.93 13.24
C MET A 317 1.19 2.78 13.33
N VAL A 318 0.53 2.72 14.50
CA VAL A 318 -0.72 3.43 14.80
C VAL A 318 -0.45 4.82 15.34
N THR A 319 -1.28 5.79 14.95
CA THR A 319 -1.33 7.13 15.52
C THR A 319 -2.75 7.43 15.98
N MET A 320 -2.90 7.81 17.25
CA MET A 320 -4.19 8.11 17.90
C MET A 320 -4.36 9.59 18.30
N GLN A 321 -3.48 10.44 17.79
CA GLN A 321 -3.52 11.89 18.09
C GLN A 321 -4.79 12.53 17.53
N ASP A 322 -5.20 13.67 18.10
CA ASP A 322 -6.34 14.44 17.62
C ASP A 322 -6.25 14.74 16.12
N ASN A 323 -7.37 14.59 15.42
CA ASN A 323 -7.45 14.87 14.00
C ASN A 323 -8.24 16.16 13.74
N PRO A 324 -7.56 17.24 13.31
CA PRO A 324 -8.21 18.51 13.05
C PRO A 324 -9.12 18.51 11.82
N THR A 325 -9.09 17.47 10.98
CA THR A 325 -9.93 17.35 9.78
C THR A 325 -11.34 16.81 10.09
N GLY A 326 -11.56 16.30 11.30
CA GLY A 326 -12.85 15.79 11.78
C GLY A 326 -13.10 14.31 11.50
N ARG A 327 -12.20 13.60 10.80
CA ARG A 327 -12.29 12.15 10.66
C ARG A 327 -12.04 11.47 12.00
N THR A 328 -12.73 10.37 12.23
CA THR A 328 -12.62 9.58 13.46
C THR A 328 -11.86 8.28 13.23
N GLY A 329 -11.34 7.71 14.31
CA GLY A 329 -10.59 6.46 14.31
C GLY A 329 -9.07 6.63 14.20
N PRO A 330 -8.34 5.52 14.29
CA PRO A 330 -6.89 5.53 14.24
C PRO A 330 -6.39 5.91 12.84
N ARG A 331 -5.18 6.45 12.80
CA ARG A 331 -4.37 6.62 11.61
C ARG A 331 -3.22 5.63 11.64
N ILE A 332 -2.69 5.30 10.48
CA ILE A 332 -1.55 4.40 10.36
C ILE A 332 -0.46 4.98 9.47
N ARG A 333 0.77 4.56 9.73
CA ARG A 333 1.89 4.65 8.78
C ARG A 333 2.35 3.25 8.42
N CYS A 334 2.55 2.98 7.13
CA CYS A 334 3.12 1.71 6.71
C CYS A 334 4.62 1.69 7.04
N VAL A 335 5.04 0.76 7.90
CA VAL A 335 6.44 0.54 8.27
C VAL A 335 7.13 -0.35 7.24
N GLY A 336 6.40 -1.29 6.66
CA GLY A 336 6.90 -2.23 5.67
C GLY A 336 6.01 -3.45 5.53
N ARG A 337 6.54 -4.50 4.90
CA ARG A 337 5.84 -5.79 4.78
C ARG A 337 6.56 -6.84 5.60
N THR A 338 5.80 -7.68 6.31
CA THR A 338 6.38 -8.77 7.12
C THR A 338 7.04 -9.85 6.27
N ASP A 339 6.62 -10.02 5.01
CA ASP A 339 7.22 -10.95 4.05
C ASP A 339 8.47 -10.39 3.33
N ASP A 340 8.71 -9.08 3.40
CA ASP A 340 9.94 -8.43 2.92
C ASP A 340 10.96 -8.21 4.06
N MET A 341 10.58 -8.49 5.31
CA MET A 341 11.44 -8.33 6.48
C MET A 341 12.64 -9.31 6.41
N LEU A 342 13.81 -8.81 6.74
CA LEU A 342 15.02 -9.61 6.89
C LEU A 342 15.34 -9.81 8.37
N ILE A 343 15.86 -10.97 8.73
CA ILE A 343 16.32 -11.27 10.09
C ILE A 343 17.85 -11.38 10.04
N VAL A 344 18.54 -10.37 10.59
CA VAL A 344 19.99 -10.31 10.61
C VAL A 344 20.49 -10.62 12.03
N ARG A 345 20.95 -11.85 12.26
CA ARG A 345 21.33 -12.35 13.60
C ARG A 345 20.28 -12.08 14.69
N GLY A 346 19.02 -12.40 14.41
CA GLY A 346 17.93 -12.22 15.36
C GLY A 346 17.38 -10.80 15.46
N VAL A 347 17.87 -9.86 14.63
CA VAL A 347 17.32 -8.50 14.52
C VAL A 347 16.41 -8.44 13.32
N ASN A 348 15.15 -8.10 13.54
CA ASN A 348 14.17 -7.87 12.48
C ASN A 348 14.45 -6.53 11.80
N LEU A 349 14.72 -6.57 10.50
CA LEU A 349 14.99 -5.39 9.67
C LEU A 349 13.92 -5.27 8.58
N PHE A 350 13.09 -4.25 8.68
CA PHE A 350 12.28 -3.82 7.55
C PHE A 350 13.15 -3.01 6.58
N PRO A 351 13.14 -3.29 5.27
CA PRO A 351 13.94 -2.52 4.30
C PRO A 351 13.68 -1.01 4.35
N THR A 352 12.44 -0.62 4.62
CA THR A 352 12.04 0.79 4.81
C THR A 352 12.76 1.49 5.97
N ALA A 353 13.17 0.76 7.02
CA ALA A 353 13.91 1.34 8.13
C ALA A 353 15.31 1.87 7.71
N VAL A 354 15.92 1.26 6.67
CA VAL A 354 17.17 1.77 6.09
C VAL A 354 16.94 3.16 5.48
N ARG A 355 15.78 3.39 4.86
CA ARG A 355 15.41 4.71 4.30
C ARG A 355 15.41 5.78 5.37
N ASN A 356 14.80 5.51 6.52
CA ASN A 356 14.75 6.46 7.64
C ASN A 356 16.16 6.84 8.17
N VAL A 357 17.13 5.93 8.06
CA VAL A 357 18.52 6.26 8.39
C VAL A 357 19.14 7.18 7.32
N LEU A 358 18.80 6.96 6.04
CA LEU A 358 19.34 7.76 4.93
C LEU A 358 18.81 9.20 4.90
N GLU A 359 17.74 9.53 5.62
CA GLU A 359 17.24 10.90 5.76
C GLU A 359 18.33 11.85 6.28
N ASP A 360 19.16 11.43 7.24
CA ASP A 360 20.26 12.23 7.79
C ASP A 360 21.39 12.46 6.78
N PHE A 361 21.43 11.68 5.71
CA PHE A 361 22.44 11.73 4.65
C PHE A 361 21.89 12.30 3.35
N SER A 362 20.74 12.98 3.39
CA SER A 362 20.03 13.50 2.21
C SER A 362 20.84 14.50 1.37
N ALA A 363 21.80 15.20 1.98
CA ALA A 363 22.72 16.08 1.25
C ALA A 363 23.73 15.31 0.36
N GLU A 364 24.00 14.04 0.68
CA GLU A 364 25.06 13.25 0.06
C GLU A 364 24.52 12.02 -0.69
N THR A 365 23.28 11.59 -0.38
CA THR A 365 22.61 10.44 -1.01
C THR A 365 21.31 10.85 -1.67
N SER A 366 20.93 10.17 -2.75
CA SER A 366 19.67 10.42 -3.46
C SER A 366 18.43 9.83 -2.73
N GLY A 367 18.62 9.10 -1.61
CA GLY A 367 17.59 8.32 -0.94
C GLY A 367 17.26 6.99 -1.63
N MET A 368 17.85 6.73 -2.81
CA MET A 368 17.71 5.43 -3.49
C MET A 368 18.70 4.44 -2.92
N PHE A 369 18.21 3.26 -2.57
CA PHE A 369 19.04 2.16 -2.08
C PHE A 369 18.43 0.81 -2.46
N ASN A 370 19.24 -0.23 -2.33
CA ASN A 370 18.83 -1.60 -2.54
C ASN A 370 19.63 -2.52 -1.61
N ILE A 371 18.92 -3.32 -0.82
CA ILE A 371 19.54 -4.36 0.01
C ILE A 371 19.82 -5.57 -0.89
N GLN A 372 21.03 -6.10 -0.84
CA GLN A 372 21.49 -7.22 -1.66
C GLN A 372 21.84 -8.42 -0.77
N PRO A 373 20.85 -9.20 -0.30
CA PRO A 373 21.09 -10.32 0.60
C PRO A 373 22.07 -11.33 0.02
N GLY A 374 22.90 -11.93 0.88
CA GLY A 374 23.86 -12.94 0.47
C GLY A 374 23.25 -14.30 0.16
N THR A 375 22.09 -14.60 0.76
CA THR A 375 21.34 -15.85 0.61
C THR A 375 19.87 -15.56 0.33
N GLU A 376 19.19 -16.48 -0.38
CA GLU A 376 17.74 -16.41 -0.50
C GLU A 376 17.07 -16.66 0.86
N GLY A 377 15.96 -15.94 1.12
CA GLY A 377 15.16 -16.07 2.34
C GLY A 377 15.39 -14.97 3.37
N VAL A 378 14.61 -15.03 4.45
CA VAL A 378 14.55 -13.96 5.46
C VAL A 378 15.78 -13.91 6.37
N LEU A 379 16.43 -15.06 6.63
CA LEU A 379 17.60 -15.15 7.52
C LEU A 379 18.86 -14.72 6.79
N GLN A 380 19.54 -13.72 7.32
CA GLN A 380 20.74 -13.16 6.71
C GLN A 380 21.90 -13.10 7.70
N ASP A 381 23.11 -13.40 7.20
CA ASP A 381 24.34 -13.20 7.97
C ASP A 381 24.90 -11.79 7.74
N PRO A 382 25.42 -11.12 8.79
CA PRO A 382 26.11 -9.86 8.63
C PRO A 382 27.54 -10.07 8.06
N PRO A 383 28.10 -9.06 7.37
CA PRO A 383 27.49 -7.76 7.14
C PRO A 383 26.46 -7.81 6.00
N LEU A 384 25.28 -7.21 6.21
CA LEU A 384 24.24 -7.11 5.20
C LEU A 384 24.66 -6.12 4.11
N PRO A 385 24.78 -6.53 2.83
CA PRO A 385 25.17 -5.63 1.75
C PRO A 385 24.02 -4.67 1.39
N ILE A 386 24.33 -3.36 1.30
CA ILE A 386 23.37 -2.32 0.94
C ILE A 386 24.01 -1.40 -0.11
N ALA A 387 23.50 -1.40 -1.33
CA ALA A 387 23.87 -0.43 -2.35
C ALA A 387 23.09 0.87 -2.12
N ILE A 388 23.78 2.01 -2.06
CA ILE A 388 23.20 3.34 -1.81
C ILE A 388 23.69 4.29 -2.90
N GLU A 389 22.75 4.96 -3.53
CA GLU A 389 23.04 5.89 -4.59
C GLU A 389 23.38 7.28 -4.04
N VAL A 390 24.50 7.85 -4.49
CA VAL A 390 24.88 9.22 -4.12
C VAL A 390 24.14 10.27 -4.92
N THR A 391 24.10 11.52 -4.43
CA THR A 391 23.53 12.66 -5.17
C THR A 391 24.29 12.94 -6.47
N PRO A 392 23.68 13.60 -7.47
CA PRO A 392 24.36 13.99 -8.71
C PRO A 392 25.64 14.80 -8.41
N GLY A 393 26.76 14.38 -8.99
CA GLY A 393 28.06 15.03 -8.81
C GLY A 393 28.83 14.61 -7.56
N ALA A 394 28.27 13.84 -6.66
CA ALA A 394 28.97 13.26 -5.52
C ALA A 394 29.80 12.04 -5.93
N THR A 395 30.89 11.79 -5.18
CA THR A 395 31.83 10.70 -5.48
C THR A 395 31.40 9.39 -4.83
N ALA A 396 31.05 8.39 -5.63
CA ALA A 396 30.70 7.05 -5.15
C ALA A 396 31.84 6.32 -4.38
N GLY A 397 33.09 6.73 -4.56
CA GLY A 397 34.25 6.21 -3.83
C GLY A 397 34.49 6.81 -2.43
N ASN A 398 33.54 7.59 -1.88
CA ASN A 398 33.68 8.23 -0.57
C ASN A 398 33.54 7.20 0.57
N THR A 399 34.63 6.57 0.97
CA THR A 399 34.66 5.58 2.06
C THR A 399 34.28 6.17 3.41
N GLY A 400 34.49 7.47 3.64
CA GLY A 400 34.06 8.18 4.84
C GLY A 400 32.54 8.29 4.95
N LEU A 401 31.83 8.53 3.85
CA LEU A 401 30.36 8.53 3.82
C LEU A 401 29.81 7.11 4.07
N ALA A 402 30.35 6.11 3.39
CA ALA A 402 29.93 4.71 3.60
C ALA A 402 30.06 4.31 5.07
N ALA A 403 31.20 4.59 5.71
CA ALA A 403 31.43 4.27 7.12
C ALA A 403 30.47 5.00 8.07
N ARG A 404 30.12 6.27 7.80
CA ARG A 404 29.12 7.02 8.60
C ARG A 404 27.75 6.39 8.49
N ILE A 405 27.33 5.98 7.29
CA ILE A 405 26.04 5.31 7.08
C ILE A 405 26.04 3.93 7.74
N GLU A 406 27.11 3.11 7.59
CA GLU A 406 27.24 1.82 8.28
C GLU A 406 27.11 1.97 9.81
N HIS A 407 27.73 3.02 10.36
CA HIS A 407 27.64 3.33 11.79
C HIS A 407 26.21 3.70 12.20
N ALA A 408 25.55 4.59 11.46
CA ALA A 408 24.18 5.01 11.74
C ALA A 408 23.18 3.84 11.63
N ILE A 409 23.33 2.95 10.65
CA ILE A 409 22.54 1.71 10.55
C ILE A 409 22.78 0.82 11.77
N LYS A 410 24.06 0.66 12.18
CA LYS A 410 24.38 -0.15 13.35
C LYS A 410 23.79 0.41 14.65
N ASP A 411 23.87 1.71 14.84
CA ASP A 411 23.39 2.37 16.06
C ASP A 411 21.85 2.38 16.16
N ARG A 412 21.16 2.65 15.06
CA ARG A 412 19.70 2.77 15.08
C ARG A 412 18.96 1.47 14.86
N LEU A 413 19.49 0.61 13.96
CA LEU A 413 18.80 -0.62 13.55
C LEU A 413 19.47 -1.88 14.12
N LEU A 414 20.57 -1.74 14.84
CA LEU A 414 21.36 -2.83 15.44
C LEU A 414 21.90 -3.84 14.42
N VAL A 415 21.84 -3.51 13.13
CA VAL A 415 22.27 -4.37 12.03
C VAL A 415 23.68 -3.97 11.56
N THR A 416 24.59 -4.94 11.47
CA THR A 416 25.88 -4.71 10.83
C THR A 416 25.69 -4.81 9.32
N SER A 417 25.96 -3.70 8.62
CA SER A 417 25.83 -3.60 7.16
C SER A 417 27.16 -3.37 6.47
N LYS A 418 27.18 -3.61 5.15
CA LYS A 418 28.27 -3.23 4.25
C LYS A 418 27.70 -2.31 3.18
N VAL A 419 27.98 -1.02 3.28
CA VAL A 419 27.49 0.00 2.36
C VAL A 419 28.38 0.05 1.10
N LEU A 420 27.73 -0.07 -0.05
CA LEU A 420 28.31 0.15 -1.37
C LEU A 420 27.70 1.44 -1.96
N LEU A 421 28.47 2.52 -1.99
CA LEU A 421 28.05 3.73 -2.67
C LEU A 421 28.14 3.55 -4.18
N VAL A 422 27.06 3.86 -4.88
CA VAL A 422 26.99 3.78 -6.35
C VAL A 422 26.69 5.16 -6.94
N PRO A 423 27.15 5.44 -8.19
CA PRO A 423 26.87 6.72 -8.85
C PRO A 423 25.37 6.96 -9.03
N HIS A 424 24.97 8.24 -9.09
CA HIS A 424 23.60 8.62 -9.41
C HIS A 424 23.13 7.98 -10.72
N GLY A 425 21.89 7.46 -10.73
CA GLY A 425 21.31 6.76 -11.88
C GLY A 425 21.73 5.30 -12.05
N THR A 426 22.52 4.72 -11.10
CA THR A 426 22.94 3.31 -11.18
C THR A 426 21.87 2.34 -10.75
N LEU A 427 21.09 2.68 -9.71
CA LEU A 427 20.02 1.82 -9.24
C LEU A 427 18.81 1.89 -10.17
N PRO A 428 18.12 0.76 -10.41
CA PRO A 428 16.99 0.72 -11.32
C PRO A 428 15.90 1.73 -10.93
N ARG A 429 15.42 2.50 -11.90
CA ARG A 429 14.25 3.36 -11.77
C ARG A 429 13.04 2.57 -12.27
N GLU A 430 12.38 1.87 -11.37
CA GLU A 430 11.19 1.12 -11.73
C GLU A 430 10.06 2.07 -12.17
N THR A 431 9.42 1.76 -13.28
CA THR A 431 8.29 2.54 -13.79
C THR A 431 6.98 2.22 -13.07
N TYR A 432 6.99 1.21 -12.18
CA TYR A 432 5.79 0.76 -11.47
C TYR A 432 6.01 0.61 -9.95
N LYS A 433 6.94 -0.25 -9.51
CA LYS A 433 7.25 -0.45 -8.08
C LYS A 433 8.75 -0.67 -7.91
N SER A 434 9.37 0.02 -6.95
CA SER A 434 10.75 -0.24 -6.57
C SER A 434 10.86 -1.48 -5.67
N LYS A 435 11.87 -2.31 -5.92
CA LYS A 435 12.25 -3.41 -5.04
C LYS A 435 13.36 -2.95 -4.13
N LEU A 436 13.09 -2.91 -2.82
CA LEU A 436 14.10 -2.52 -1.82
C LEU A 436 15.05 -3.67 -1.48
N VAL A 437 14.69 -4.91 -1.79
CA VAL A 437 15.51 -6.11 -1.61
C VAL A 437 15.71 -6.79 -2.96
N ASP A 438 16.97 -7.08 -3.32
CA ASP A 438 17.34 -7.71 -4.58
C ASP A 438 18.12 -9.01 -4.32
N TYR A 439 17.48 -10.14 -4.53
CA TYR A 439 18.07 -11.47 -4.40
C TYR A 439 18.78 -11.95 -5.67
N SER A 440 18.91 -11.10 -6.71
CA SER A 440 19.52 -11.53 -7.99
C SER A 440 20.95 -12.02 -7.87
N LYS A 441 21.65 -11.63 -6.81
CA LYS A 441 23.04 -12.04 -6.50
C LYS A 441 23.12 -13.03 -5.33
N ALA A 442 21.98 -13.38 -4.73
CA ALA A 442 21.94 -14.28 -3.58
C ALA A 442 22.31 -15.72 -3.99
N ALA A 443 23.06 -16.41 -3.15
CA ALA A 443 23.23 -17.86 -3.28
C ALA A 443 21.89 -18.54 -2.93
N LYS A 444 21.55 -19.61 -3.68
CA LYS A 444 20.37 -20.40 -3.34
C LYS A 444 20.48 -20.94 -1.93
N ALA A 445 19.43 -20.82 -1.14
CA ALA A 445 19.41 -21.41 0.20
C ALA A 445 19.66 -22.92 0.07
N VAL A 446 20.64 -23.41 0.80
CA VAL A 446 20.87 -24.87 0.93
C VAL A 446 19.72 -25.39 1.81
N ALA A 447 18.87 -26.25 1.23
CA ALA A 447 17.69 -26.83 1.87
C ALA A 447 18.07 -27.72 3.07
#